data_970d7c725f26efa3cdea8381ad36cdd3
#
_entry.id   970d7c725f26efa3cdea8381ad36cdd3
#
_cell.length_a   1.000
_cell.length_b   1.000
_cell.length_c   1.000
_cell.angle_alpha   90.00
_cell.angle_beta   90.00
_cell.angle_gamma   90.00
#
_symmetry.space_group_name_H-M   'P 1'
#
loop_
_entity.id
_entity.type
_entity.pdbx_description
1 polymer ?
#
loop_
_entity_poly.entity_id
_entity_poly.type
_entity_poly.pdbx_seq_one_letter_code
_entity_poly.pdbx_strand_id
1 'polypeptide(L)'
;EEAKERDHRKIGKDMQLFMVDDLIGRGLPMFLPKGYTVWQELENYIKAKERKLGYLHVMTPCVGTVNLYKTSGHWDHYKDNMFPAMEVEGESFVLRPMNCPHHMMIYANRLHSYKDLPIRIGEIAHDFRFEASGTLKGIERGRHFCQNDAHLFVTPEQIEEEFSKVVDLIFDVYKDFNITDYRCVLSLRDPADKVKYHDDDEMWNKAEDALRRVLKDLGIEYTEEIGEAAFYGPKLDVNVKPAVGNEYTLSTCQLDFCLPAKFNLTYVDKDGSKKTPVVLHRAILGSLDRFMAYILEETKGNLPLWLAPVQAKILPVKTDDEELLAYVHEIYDMLDAEGIRVESDERAEKLSYRLREAQIQKVPYLLVLGNNEKNEKTISYRLHGAQKTTTVPCKDFVEKMVEAIKTKKLDLD
;
A
#
# COMPACT_ATOMS: atom_id res chain seq x y z
N GLU A 1 -5.90 11.49 24.78
CA GLU A 1 -4.97 12.47 24.23
C GLU A 1 -3.92 11.81 23.34
N GLU A 2 -3.32 10.72 23.78
CA GLU A 2 -2.33 9.95 22.97
C GLU A 2 -2.93 9.45 21.65
N ALA A 3 -4.17 8.98 21.62
CA ALA A 3 -4.85 8.54 20.40
C ALA A 3 -4.99 9.67 19.37
N LYS A 4 -5.23 10.90 19.82
CA LYS A 4 -5.31 12.09 18.95
C LYS A 4 -3.97 12.44 18.33
N GLU A 5 -2.89 12.28 19.10
CA GLU A 5 -1.52 12.53 18.63
C GLU A 5 -1.08 11.52 17.56
N ARG A 6 -1.68 10.33 17.57
CA ARG A 6 -1.39 9.26 16.60
C ARG A 6 -2.30 9.27 15.39
N ASP A 7 -3.35 10.11 15.38
CA ASP A 7 -4.29 10.18 14.26
C ASP A 7 -3.58 10.64 12.98
N HIS A 8 -3.68 9.83 11.92
CA HIS A 8 -3.02 10.13 10.64
C HIS A 8 -3.47 11.45 10.04
N ARG A 9 -4.69 11.93 10.35
CA ARG A 9 -5.20 13.22 9.85
C ARG A 9 -4.41 14.40 10.43
N LYS A 10 -4.07 14.32 11.71
CA LYS A 10 -3.23 15.32 12.37
C LYS A 10 -1.78 15.27 11.85
N ILE A 11 -1.22 14.07 11.82
CA ILE A 11 0.14 13.82 11.33
C ILE A 11 0.28 14.28 9.88
N GLY A 12 -0.67 13.93 9.04
CA GLY A 12 -0.69 14.32 7.62
C GLY A 12 -0.73 15.82 7.42
N LYS A 13 -1.46 16.55 8.27
CA LYS A 13 -1.50 18.01 8.25
C LYS A 13 -0.15 18.60 8.68
N ASP A 14 0.39 18.15 9.79
CA ASP A 14 1.65 18.65 10.34
C ASP A 14 2.82 18.40 9.38
N MET A 15 2.85 17.26 8.72
CA MET A 15 3.87 16.89 7.75
C MET A 15 3.55 17.35 6.32
N GLN A 16 2.41 17.97 6.09
CA GLN A 16 1.97 18.43 4.76
C GLN A 16 1.89 17.30 3.73
N LEU A 17 1.28 16.18 4.09
CA LEU A 17 1.22 14.98 3.24
C LEU A 17 0.00 14.94 2.34
N PHE A 18 -1.17 15.31 2.87
CA PHE A 18 -2.41 15.27 2.11
C PHE A 18 -3.41 16.30 2.64
N MET A 19 -4.43 16.57 1.83
CA MET A 19 -5.51 17.47 2.21
C MET A 19 -6.85 17.01 1.63
N VAL A 20 -7.93 17.42 2.25
CA VAL A 20 -9.29 17.25 1.76
C VAL A 20 -9.94 18.62 1.76
N ASP A 21 -10.66 18.97 0.69
CA ASP A 21 -11.34 20.23 0.54
C ASP A 21 -12.76 20.01 0.02
N ASP A 22 -13.75 20.69 0.60
CA ASP A 22 -15.15 20.52 0.23
C ASP A 22 -15.44 20.93 -1.23
N LEU A 23 -14.65 21.85 -1.78
CA LEU A 23 -14.77 22.24 -3.18
C LEU A 23 -14.38 21.13 -4.16
N ILE A 24 -13.39 20.31 -3.77
CA ILE A 24 -13.05 19.10 -4.52
C ILE A 24 -14.08 18.01 -4.27
N GLY A 25 -14.44 17.81 -3.02
CA GLY A 25 -15.44 16.83 -2.60
C GLY A 25 -15.00 16.04 -1.36
N ARG A 26 -15.98 15.68 -0.55
CA ARG A 26 -15.72 14.87 0.65
C ARG A 26 -15.27 13.47 0.27
N GLY A 27 -14.28 12.95 0.98
CA GLY A 27 -13.75 11.62 0.72
C GLY A 27 -12.86 11.53 -0.52
N LEU A 28 -12.42 12.67 -1.06
CA LEU A 28 -11.53 12.75 -2.22
C LEU A 28 -10.20 13.40 -1.81
N PRO A 29 -9.34 12.68 -1.10
CA PRO A 29 -8.08 13.25 -0.63
C PRO A 29 -7.12 13.55 -1.79
N MET A 30 -6.40 14.65 -1.65
CA MET A 30 -5.31 15.01 -2.56
C MET A 30 -3.98 14.83 -1.84
N PHE A 31 -3.02 14.18 -2.50
CA PHE A 31 -1.68 14.03 -1.94
C PHE A 31 -0.83 15.22 -2.36
N LEU A 32 -0.30 15.92 -1.36
CA LEU A 32 0.62 17.04 -1.55
C LEU A 32 2.00 16.52 -1.97
N PRO A 33 2.95 17.39 -2.38
CA PRO A 33 4.25 16.91 -2.86
C PRO A 33 4.96 15.93 -1.92
N LYS A 34 4.96 16.21 -0.62
CA LYS A 34 5.60 15.33 0.37
C LYS A 34 4.85 14.01 0.52
N GLY A 35 3.52 14.05 0.53
CA GLY A 35 2.70 12.83 0.58
C GLY A 35 2.84 11.99 -0.67
N TYR A 36 2.92 12.62 -1.83
CA TYR A 36 3.11 11.90 -3.09
C TYR A 36 4.49 11.24 -3.15
N THR A 37 5.51 11.85 -2.56
CA THR A 37 6.83 11.22 -2.44
C THR A 37 6.75 9.91 -1.66
N VAL A 38 6.06 9.90 -0.52
CA VAL A 38 5.84 8.68 0.26
C VAL A 38 5.06 7.65 -0.56
N TRP A 39 4.03 8.11 -1.27
CA TRP A 39 3.24 7.26 -2.17
C TRP A 39 4.10 6.57 -3.21
N GLN A 40 4.94 7.32 -3.93
CA GLN A 40 5.80 6.78 -4.98
C GLN A 40 6.80 5.75 -4.42
N GLU A 41 7.35 6.01 -3.24
CA GLU A 41 8.26 5.06 -2.58
C GLU A 41 7.54 3.76 -2.24
N LEU A 42 6.32 3.83 -1.73
CA LEU A 42 5.50 2.64 -1.45
C LEU A 42 5.17 1.88 -2.74
N GLU A 43 4.77 2.58 -3.78
CA GLU A 43 4.46 1.99 -5.08
C GLU A 43 5.68 1.26 -5.67
N ASN A 44 6.81 1.93 -5.70
CA ASN A 44 8.05 1.34 -6.22
C ASN A 44 8.50 0.12 -5.40
N TYR A 45 8.36 0.22 -4.08
CA TYR A 45 8.70 -0.86 -3.16
C TYR A 45 7.90 -2.14 -3.46
N ILE A 46 6.57 -2.03 -3.49
CA ILE A 46 5.73 -3.22 -3.67
C ILE A 46 5.83 -3.77 -5.10
N LYS A 47 5.90 -2.91 -6.11
CA LYS A 47 6.06 -3.35 -7.50
C LYS A 47 7.38 -4.09 -7.72
N ALA A 48 8.45 -3.66 -7.05
CA ALA A 48 9.74 -4.35 -7.16
C ALA A 48 9.67 -5.78 -6.60
N LYS A 49 9.01 -5.95 -5.44
CA LYS A 49 8.79 -7.28 -4.85
C LYS A 49 7.90 -8.15 -5.74
N GLU A 50 6.83 -7.59 -6.25
CA GLU A 50 5.89 -8.30 -7.13
C GLU A 50 6.56 -8.74 -8.43
N ARG A 51 7.34 -7.87 -9.05
CA ARG A 51 8.06 -8.20 -10.28
C ARG A 51 8.99 -9.40 -10.11
N LYS A 52 9.70 -9.48 -8.99
CA LYS A 52 10.58 -10.63 -8.68
C LYS A 52 9.81 -11.93 -8.56
N LEU A 53 8.53 -11.86 -8.20
CA LEU A 53 7.65 -13.02 -8.07
C LEU A 53 6.90 -13.35 -9.37
N GLY A 54 7.21 -12.65 -10.46
CA GLY A 54 6.61 -12.90 -11.76
C GLY A 54 5.30 -12.18 -12.03
N TYR A 55 4.96 -11.15 -11.27
CA TYR A 55 3.78 -10.32 -11.54
C TYR A 55 4.01 -9.46 -12.78
N LEU A 56 2.96 -9.35 -13.59
CA LEU A 56 2.91 -8.49 -14.78
C LEU A 56 2.01 -7.30 -14.43
N HIS A 57 2.55 -6.10 -14.47
CA HIS A 57 1.80 -4.90 -14.12
C HIS A 57 1.10 -4.32 -15.34
N VAL A 58 -0.14 -3.88 -15.14
CA VAL A 58 -0.99 -3.30 -16.16
C VAL A 58 -1.57 -1.97 -15.71
N MET A 59 -2.18 -1.25 -16.62
CA MET A 59 -2.95 -0.03 -16.34
C MET A 59 -4.29 -0.16 -17.06
N THR A 60 -5.38 0.04 -16.32
CA THR A 60 -6.73 -0.06 -16.85
C THR A 60 -7.51 1.21 -16.54
N PRO A 61 -8.58 1.52 -17.30
CA PRO A 61 -9.33 2.76 -17.09
C PRO A 61 -10.18 2.72 -15.83
N CYS A 62 -10.41 3.89 -15.26
CA CYS A 62 -11.18 4.07 -14.01
C CYS A 62 -12.68 3.86 -14.19
N VAL A 63 -13.14 3.70 -15.42
CA VAL A 63 -14.55 3.51 -15.74
C VAL A 63 -14.73 2.23 -16.53
N GLY A 64 -15.95 1.71 -16.50
CA GLY A 64 -16.38 0.61 -17.37
C GLY A 64 -17.86 0.77 -17.67
N THR A 65 -18.36 0.01 -18.65
CA THR A 65 -19.79 0.01 -18.92
C THR A 65 -20.54 -0.71 -17.80
N VAL A 66 -21.78 -0.35 -17.57
CA VAL A 66 -22.66 -1.05 -16.63
C VAL A 66 -22.74 -2.55 -16.98
N ASN A 67 -22.70 -2.90 -18.27
CA ASN A 67 -22.72 -4.30 -18.69
C ASN A 67 -21.53 -5.11 -18.19
N LEU A 68 -20.35 -4.50 -18.08
CA LEU A 68 -19.18 -5.16 -17.49
C LEU A 68 -19.47 -5.59 -16.05
N TYR A 69 -20.10 -4.71 -15.27
CA TYR A 69 -20.45 -4.97 -13.87
C TYR A 69 -21.70 -5.81 -13.69
N LYS A 70 -22.59 -5.85 -14.68
CA LYS A 70 -23.67 -6.82 -14.73
C LYS A 70 -23.11 -8.22 -14.95
N THR A 71 -22.16 -8.38 -15.86
CA THR A 71 -21.51 -9.66 -16.14
C THR A 71 -20.80 -10.19 -14.89
N SER A 72 -20.08 -9.34 -14.16
CA SER A 72 -19.38 -9.74 -12.95
C SER A 72 -20.29 -9.97 -11.74
N GLY A 73 -21.50 -9.43 -11.76
CA GLY A 73 -22.43 -9.47 -10.63
C GLY A 73 -22.34 -8.29 -9.68
N HIS A 74 -21.36 -7.40 -9.84
CA HIS A 74 -21.21 -6.22 -8.96
C HIS A 74 -22.43 -5.31 -9.05
N TRP A 75 -23.00 -5.12 -10.24
CA TRP A 75 -24.16 -4.26 -10.43
C TRP A 75 -25.38 -4.72 -9.62
N ASP A 76 -25.60 -6.03 -9.51
CA ASP A 76 -26.75 -6.58 -8.79
C ASP A 76 -26.51 -6.64 -7.28
N HIS A 77 -25.27 -6.86 -6.82
CA HIS A 77 -24.96 -7.12 -5.41
C HIS A 77 -24.21 -5.98 -4.71
N TYR A 78 -23.67 -5.03 -5.46
CA TYR A 78 -22.80 -3.99 -4.92
C TYR A 78 -23.20 -2.56 -5.34
N LYS A 79 -24.33 -2.42 -6.05
CA LYS A 79 -24.78 -1.16 -6.64
C LYS A 79 -24.87 -0.01 -5.63
N ASP A 80 -25.29 -0.29 -4.40
CA ASP A 80 -25.46 0.73 -3.36
C ASP A 80 -24.13 1.37 -2.94
N ASN A 81 -23.02 0.69 -3.19
CA ASN A 81 -21.66 1.17 -2.92
C ASN A 81 -20.97 1.73 -4.18
N MET A 82 -21.68 1.85 -5.27
CA MET A 82 -21.17 2.38 -6.53
C MET A 82 -21.69 3.80 -6.77
N PHE A 83 -20.87 4.62 -7.42
CA PHE A 83 -21.36 5.91 -7.90
C PHE A 83 -22.44 5.68 -8.99
N PRO A 84 -23.40 6.60 -9.12
CA PRO A 84 -24.45 6.47 -10.15
C PRO A 84 -23.88 6.37 -11.56
N ALA A 85 -24.58 5.66 -12.42
CA ALA A 85 -24.20 5.52 -13.83
C ALA A 85 -24.31 6.85 -14.57
N MET A 86 -23.42 7.02 -15.55
CA MET A 86 -23.38 8.17 -16.45
C MET A 86 -23.80 7.72 -17.84
N GLU A 87 -24.73 8.45 -18.47
CA GLU A 87 -25.17 8.18 -19.83
C GLU A 87 -24.38 9.01 -20.83
N VAL A 88 -23.70 8.35 -21.78
CA VAL A 88 -22.93 9.00 -22.84
C VAL A 88 -23.22 8.29 -24.15
N GLU A 89 -23.80 9.00 -25.13
CA GLU A 89 -24.09 8.48 -26.48
C GLU A 89 -24.84 7.14 -26.48
N GLY A 90 -25.78 6.96 -25.54
CA GLY A 90 -26.57 5.73 -25.43
C GLY A 90 -25.91 4.59 -24.67
N GLU A 91 -24.73 4.79 -24.17
CA GLU A 91 -24.04 3.83 -23.28
C GLU A 91 -24.06 4.30 -21.84
N SER A 92 -24.19 3.36 -20.91
CA SER A 92 -24.12 3.64 -19.47
C SER A 92 -22.74 3.27 -18.95
N PHE A 93 -22.04 4.25 -18.39
CA PHE A 93 -20.74 4.08 -17.77
C PHE A 93 -20.83 4.28 -16.27
N VAL A 94 -19.93 3.64 -15.54
CA VAL A 94 -19.84 3.78 -14.08
C VAL A 94 -18.38 3.86 -13.65
N LEU A 95 -18.11 4.64 -12.59
CA LEU A 95 -16.82 4.61 -11.92
C LEU A 95 -16.66 3.25 -11.23
N ARG A 96 -15.55 2.59 -11.48
CA ARG A 96 -15.33 1.23 -10.98
C ARG A 96 -15.18 1.18 -9.46
N PRO A 97 -15.94 0.31 -8.77
CA PRO A 97 -15.73 0.07 -7.35
C PRO A 97 -14.57 -0.89 -7.09
N MET A 98 -14.26 -1.70 -8.10
CA MET A 98 -13.20 -2.72 -8.12
C MET A 98 -12.71 -2.89 -9.54
N ASN A 99 -11.45 -3.25 -9.69
CA ASN A 99 -10.82 -3.42 -11.01
C ASN A 99 -10.77 -4.88 -11.49
N CYS A 100 -11.28 -5.83 -10.72
CA CYS A 100 -11.25 -7.24 -11.11
C CYS A 100 -11.87 -7.53 -12.47
N PRO A 101 -13.02 -6.95 -12.87
CA PRO A 101 -13.56 -7.21 -14.22
C PRO A 101 -12.62 -6.79 -15.34
N HIS A 102 -11.86 -5.73 -15.17
CA HIS A 102 -10.87 -5.27 -16.15
C HIS A 102 -9.76 -6.30 -16.35
N HIS A 103 -9.26 -6.90 -15.26
CA HIS A 103 -8.23 -7.93 -15.32
C HIS A 103 -8.75 -9.23 -15.96
N MET A 104 -10.03 -9.57 -15.73
CA MET A 104 -10.67 -10.70 -16.41
C MET A 104 -10.67 -10.51 -17.93
N MET A 105 -10.93 -9.29 -18.40
CA MET A 105 -10.92 -8.95 -19.82
C MET A 105 -9.50 -8.99 -20.40
N ILE A 106 -8.47 -8.63 -19.62
CA ILE A 106 -7.08 -8.77 -20.05
C ILE A 106 -6.73 -10.24 -20.26
N TYR A 107 -7.13 -11.11 -19.31
CA TYR A 107 -6.92 -12.55 -19.46
C TYR A 107 -7.62 -13.09 -20.70
N ALA A 108 -8.85 -12.65 -20.97
CA ALA A 108 -9.66 -13.10 -22.10
C ALA A 108 -9.12 -12.65 -23.46
N ASN A 109 -8.15 -11.74 -23.49
CA ASN A 109 -7.63 -11.15 -24.74
C ASN A 109 -6.87 -12.14 -25.62
N ARG A 110 -6.46 -13.29 -25.09
CA ARG A 110 -5.80 -14.35 -25.86
C ARG A 110 -6.09 -15.74 -25.30
N LEU A 111 -5.75 -16.75 -26.07
CA LEU A 111 -5.89 -18.14 -25.65
C LEU A 111 -4.73 -18.50 -24.70
N HIS A 112 -5.03 -19.35 -23.72
CA HIS A 112 -4.07 -19.84 -22.73
C HIS A 112 -4.10 -21.37 -22.66
N SER A 113 -2.94 -21.97 -22.40
CA SER A 113 -2.83 -23.37 -22.02
C SER A 113 -2.46 -23.50 -20.55
N TYR A 114 -2.60 -24.69 -19.98
CA TYR A 114 -2.16 -24.95 -18.60
C TYR A 114 -0.70 -24.60 -18.37
N LYS A 115 0.14 -24.62 -19.41
CA LYS A 115 1.57 -24.26 -19.30
C LYS A 115 1.79 -22.77 -19.08
N ASP A 116 0.82 -21.94 -19.45
CA ASP A 116 0.90 -20.49 -19.27
C ASP A 116 0.55 -20.06 -17.84
N LEU A 117 -0.14 -20.93 -17.08
CA LEU A 117 -0.58 -20.64 -15.73
C LEU A 117 0.48 -21.03 -14.69
N PRO A 118 0.65 -20.29 -13.60
CA PRO A 118 -0.17 -19.16 -13.17
C PRO A 118 0.16 -17.87 -13.95
N ILE A 119 -0.85 -17.03 -14.14
CA ILE A 119 -0.70 -15.68 -14.70
C ILE A 119 -1.08 -14.71 -13.58
N ARG A 120 -0.16 -13.80 -13.23
CA ARG A 120 -0.32 -12.84 -12.14
C ARG A 120 -0.36 -11.43 -12.73
N ILE A 121 -1.54 -10.81 -12.69
CA ILE A 121 -1.78 -9.47 -13.22
C ILE A 121 -1.95 -8.51 -12.04
N GLY A 122 -1.00 -7.57 -11.90
CA GLY A 122 -1.00 -6.59 -10.82
C GLY A 122 -1.26 -5.17 -11.30
N GLU A 123 -1.82 -4.36 -10.43
CA GLU A 123 -2.09 -2.94 -10.72
C GLU A 123 -2.22 -2.16 -9.42
N ILE A 124 -1.66 -0.95 -9.39
CA ILE A 124 -2.04 0.02 -8.38
C ILE A 124 -3.29 0.70 -8.94
N ALA A 125 -4.44 0.16 -8.56
CA ALA A 125 -5.71 0.43 -9.22
C ALA A 125 -6.51 1.52 -8.51
N HIS A 126 -6.90 2.55 -9.27
CA HIS A 126 -7.83 3.58 -8.78
C HIS A 126 -9.24 3.00 -8.75
N ASP A 127 -9.82 2.95 -7.57
CA ASP A 127 -11.18 2.48 -7.34
C ASP A 127 -12.01 3.56 -6.65
N PHE A 128 -13.32 3.50 -6.87
CA PHE A 128 -14.25 4.54 -6.43
C PHE A 128 -15.45 3.88 -5.76
N ARG A 129 -15.74 4.25 -4.51
CA ARG A 129 -16.88 3.72 -3.78
C ARG A 129 -17.69 4.84 -3.18
N PHE A 130 -19.01 4.72 -3.29
CA PHE A 130 -19.90 5.62 -2.59
C PHE A 130 -19.93 5.21 -1.12
N GLU A 131 -19.28 6.02 -0.29
CA GLU A 131 -19.28 5.89 1.16
C GLU A 131 -20.11 7.02 1.75
N ALA A 132 -20.94 6.70 2.76
CA ALA A 132 -21.70 7.72 3.47
C ALA A 132 -20.75 8.72 4.15
N SER A 133 -21.13 10.00 4.19
CA SER A 133 -20.28 11.07 4.76
C SER A 133 -19.80 10.78 6.18
N GLY A 134 -20.64 10.17 7.01
CA GLY A 134 -20.30 9.85 8.41
C GLY A 134 -19.26 8.73 8.56
N THR A 135 -18.96 7.96 7.50
CA THR A 135 -17.98 6.88 7.55
C THR A 135 -16.61 7.32 7.02
N LEU A 136 -16.52 8.51 6.41
CA LEU A 136 -15.26 9.01 5.86
C LEU A 136 -14.27 9.34 6.96
N LYS A 137 -12.99 8.98 6.73
CA LYS A 137 -11.93 9.18 7.72
C LYS A 137 -10.58 9.35 7.03
N GLY A 138 -10.20 10.58 6.76
CA GLY A 138 -8.90 10.93 6.16
C GLY A 138 -8.59 10.12 4.92
N ILE A 139 -7.43 9.45 4.91
CA ILE A 139 -7.04 8.53 3.84
C ILE A 139 -7.25 7.06 4.21
N GLU A 140 -7.72 6.79 5.42
CA GLU A 140 -8.09 5.43 5.84
C GLU A 140 -9.36 4.94 5.15
N ARG A 141 -10.35 5.83 4.98
CA ARG A 141 -11.62 5.53 4.33
C ARG A 141 -12.10 6.73 3.52
N GLY A 142 -11.94 6.62 2.22
CA GLY A 142 -12.34 7.64 1.26
C GLY A 142 -13.24 7.07 0.16
N ARG A 143 -13.69 7.96 -0.71
CA ARG A 143 -14.50 7.60 -1.89
C ARG A 143 -13.66 7.28 -3.12
N HIS A 144 -12.42 7.70 -3.12
CA HIS A 144 -11.40 7.35 -4.09
C HIS A 144 -10.18 6.84 -3.36
N PHE A 145 -9.63 5.73 -3.80
CA PHE A 145 -8.44 5.12 -3.21
C PHE A 145 -7.74 4.28 -4.26
N CYS A 146 -6.48 3.92 -3.99
CA CYS A 146 -5.70 3.11 -4.91
C CYS A 146 -5.30 1.80 -4.25
N GLN A 147 -5.80 0.70 -4.78
CA GLN A 147 -5.51 -0.64 -4.26
C GLN A 147 -4.23 -1.20 -4.85
N ASN A 148 -3.43 -1.82 -4.01
CA ASN A 148 -2.31 -2.68 -4.43
C ASN A 148 -2.90 -4.04 -4.80
N ASP A 149 -3.55 -4.10 -5.94
CA ASP A 149 -4.38 -5.21 -6.34
C ASP A 149 -3.68 -6.12 -7.34
N ALA A 150 -4.04 -7.39 -7.30
CA ALA A 150 -3.64 -8.33 -8.33
C ALA A 150 -4.62 -9.49 -8.40
N HIS A 151 -4.70 -10.07 -9.58
CA HIS A 151 -5.51 -11.24 -9.87
C HIS A 151 -4.59 -12.33 -10.44
N LEU A 152 -4.58 -13.48 -9.76
CA LEU A 152 -3.76 -14.62 -10.11
C LEU A 152 -4.67 -15.67 -10.72
N PHE A 153 -4.44 -15.98 -11.98
CA PHE A 153 -5.20 -16.99 -12.72
C PHE A 153 -4.44 -18.30 -12.63
N VAL A 154 -5.05 -19.29 -12.01
CA VAL A 154 -4.38 -20.53 -11.64
C VAL A 154 -5.23 -21.75 -12.02
N THR A 155 -4.57 -22.92 -12.17
CA THR A 155 -5.28 -24.20 -12.19
C THR A 155 -5.67 -24.57 -10.75
N PRO A 156 -6.68 -25.43 -10.55
CA PRO A 156 -7.00 -25.91 -9.19
C PRO A 156 -5.82 -26.52 -8.46
N GLU A 157 -4.90 -27.17 -9.15
CA GLU A 157 -3.69 -27.79 -8.58
C GLU A 157 -2.68 -26.76 -8.09
N GLN A 158 -2.74 -25.53 -8.58
CA GLN A 158 -1.82 -24.44 -8.24
C GLN A 158 -2.30 -23.58 -7.06
N ILE A 159 -3.51 -23.77 -6.57
CA ILE A 159 -4.11 -22.94 -5.51
C ILE A 159 -3.20 -22.89 -4.28
N GLU A 160 -2.79 -24.05 -3.77
CA GLU A 160 -2.00 -24.13 -2.52
C GLU A 160 -0.67 -23.39 -2.65
N GLU A 161 0.07 -23.63 -3.72
CA GLU A 161 1.37 -23.00 -3.96
C GLU A 161 1.25 -21.49 -4.14
N GLU A 162 0.29 -21.05 -4.92
CA GLU A 162 0.10 -19.61 -5.17
C GLU A 162 -0.43 -18.87 -3.93
N PHE A 163 -1.33 -19.49 -3.18
CA PHE A 163 -1.77 -18.95 -1.90
C PHE A 163 -0.59 -18.80 -0.93
N SER A 164 0.25 -19.83 -0.84
CA SER A 164 1.46 -19.79 -0.01
C SER A 164 2.37 -18.61 -0.37
N LYS A 165 2.59 -18.38 -1.66
CA LYS A 165 3.40 -17.24 -2.14
C LYS A 165 2.79 -15.88 -1.77
N VAL A 166 1.46 -15.76 -1.84
CA VAL A 166 0.77 -14.52 -1.43
C VAL A 166 0.94 -14.28 0.06
N VAL A 167 0.76 -15.30 0.88
CA VAL A 167 0.92 -15.20 2.34
C VAL A 167 2.36 -14.84 2.69
N ASP A 168 3.34 -15.47 2.05
CA ASP A 168 4.76 -15.14 2.23
C ASP A 168 5.03 -13.68 1.89
N LEU A 169 4.46 -13.16 0.81
CA LEU A 169 4.62 -11.77 0.41
C LEU A 169 4.02 -10.82 1.45
N ILE A 170 2.83 -11.13 1.97
CA ILE A 170 2.20 -10.32 3.04
C ILE A 170 3.14 -10.18 4.22
N PHE A 171 3.66 -11.29 4.74
CA PHE A 171 4.47 -11.27 5.95
C PHE A 171 5.91 -10.81 5.71
N ASP A 172 6.43 -10.96 4.50
CA ASP A 172 7.69 -10.33 4.11
C ASP A 172 7.60 -8.81 4.17
N VAL A 173 6.50 -8.25 3.65
CA VAL A 173 6.22 -6.81 3.75
C VAL A 173 6.07 -6.39 5.21
N TYR A 174 5.31 -7.13 6.01
CA TYR A 174 5.11 -6.78 7.42
C TYR A 174 6.42 -6.79 8.20
N LYS A 175 7.35 -7.69 7.87
CA LYS A 175 8.68 -7.71 8.45
C LYS A 175 9.47 -6.43 8.10
N ASP A 176 9.41 -5.98 6.84
CA ASP A 176 10.10 -4.78 6.40
C ASP A 176 9.60 -3.51 7.13
N PHE A 177 8.32 -3.49 7.51
CA PHE A 177 7.71 -2.37 8.22
C PHE A 177 7.60 -2.58 9.73
N ASN A 178 8.07 -3.71 10.25
CA ASN A 178 7.93 -4.08 11.66
C ASN A 178 6.45 -4.08 12.12
N ILE A 179 5.56 -4.58 11.27
CA ILE A 179 4.15 -4.73 11.61
C ILE A 179 3.99 -6.05 12.36
N THR A 180 3.64 -5.99 13.65
CA THR A 180 3.53 -7.16 14.53
C THR A 180 2.18 -7.31 15.19
N ASP A 181 1.37 -6.25 15.26
CA ASP A 181 0.05 -6.25 15.91
C ASP A 181 -1.04 -6.38 14.86
N TYR A 182 -1.41 -7.60 14.55
CA TYR A 182 -2.45 -7.92 13.58
C TYR A 182 -3.18 -9.21 13.97
N ARG A 183 -4.33 -9.42 13.37
CA ARG A 183 -5.16 -10.62 13.56
C ARG A 183 -5.50 -11.22 12.19
N CYS A 184 -5.20 -12.50 12.01
CA CYS A 184 -5.52 -13.24 10.78
C CYS A 184 -6.85 -13.97 10.94
N VAL A 185 -7.72 -13.84 9.96
CA VAL A 185 -9.05 -14.46 9.93
C VAL A 185 -9.21 -15.21 8.62
N LEU A 186 -9.44 -16.53 8.71
CA LEU A 186 -9.78 -17.37 7.57
C LEU A 186 -11.30 -17.56 7.56
N SER A 187 -11.95 -16.95 6.57
CA SER A 187 -13.40 -17.03 6.40
C SER A 187 -13.75 -18.19 5.49
N LEU A 188 -14.58 -19.10 5.98
CA LEU A 188 -14.96 -20.35 5.35
C LEU A 188 -16.47 -20.36 5.10
N ARG A 189 -16.92 -21.24 4.20
CA ARG A 189 -18.34 -21.45 3.99
C ARG A 189 -18.97 -22.15 5.19
N ASP A 190 -20.29 -22.03 5.30
CA ASP A 190 -21.11 -22.93 6.09
C ASP A 190 -21.57 -24.09 5.19
N PRO A 191 -21.10 -25.33 5.40
CA PRO A 191 -21.47 -26.46 4.53
C PRO A 191 -22.97 -26.73 4.51
N ALA A 192 -23.70 -26.31 5.54
CA ALA A 192 -25.15 -26.49 5.63
C ALA A 192 -25.94 -25.48 4.80
N ASP A 193 -25.33 -24.34 4.44
CA ASP A 193 -25.98 -23.30 3.65
C ASP A 193 -25.75 -23.51 2.15
N LYS A 194 -26.69 -24.24 1.52
CA LYS A 194 -26.64 -24.56 0.09
C LYS A 194 -27.21 -23.44 -0.79
N VAL A 195 -27.76 -22.40 -0.17
CA VAL A 195 -28.34 -21.26 -0.92
C VAL A 195 -27.32 -20.16 -1.13
N LYS A 196 -26.56 -19.81 -0.09
CA LYS A 196 -25.58 -18.72 -0.13
C LYS A 196 -24.35 -19.05 -0.97
N TYR A 197 -23.83 -20.26 -0.85
CA TYR A 197 -22.53 -20.62 -1.40
C TYR A 197 -22.63 -21.38 -2.72
N HIS A 198 -21.66 -21.11 -3.60
CA HIS A 198 -21.53 -21.84 -4.86
C HIS A 198 -21.57 -23.35 -4.61
N ASP A 199 -22.38 -24.06 -5.39
CA ASP A 199 -22.63 -25.49 -5.21
C ASP A 199 -21.52 -26.35 -5.86
N ASP A 200 -20.41 -26.52 -5.13
CA ASP A 200 -19.29 -27.37 -5.52
C ASP A 200 -18.51 -27.77 -4.26
N ASP A 201 -19.05 -28.71 -3.52
CA ASP A 201 -18.46 -29.16 -2.26
C ASP A 201 -17.01 -29.66 -2.41
N GLU A 202 -16.70 -30.34 -3.51
CA GLU A 202 -15.35 -30.85 -3.77
C GLU A 202 -14.34 -29.68 -3.89
N MET A 203 -14.67 -28.65 -4.64
CA MET A 203 -13.83 -27.48 -4.82
C MET A 203 -13.66 -26.73 -3.49
N TRP A 204 -14.76 -26.52 -2.75
CA TRP A 204 -14.71 -25.87 -1.44
C TRP A 204 -13.80 -26.63 -0.47
N ASN A 205 -14.00 -27.94 -0.35
CA ASN A 205 -13.17 -28.77 0.55
C ASN A 205 -11.70 -28.68 0.19
N LYS A 206 -11.39 -28.83 -1.08
CA LYS A 206 -10.01 -28.76 -1.59
C LYS A 206 -9.37 -27.41 -1.28
N ALA A 207 -10.10 -26.33 -1.55
CA ALA A 207 -9.60 -24.98 -1.34
C ALA A 207 -9.44 -24.64 0.13
N GLU A 208 -10.45 -24.91 0.96
CA GLU A 208 -10.39 -24.62 2.40
C GLU A 208 -9.28 -25.39 3.07
N ASP A 209 -9.11 -26.68 2.74
CA ASP A 209 -8.03 -27.50 3.28
C ASP A 209 -6.65 -27.03 2.82
N ALA A 210 -6.52 -26.58 1.57
CA ALA A 210 -5.27 -26.04 1.05
C ALA A 210 -4.87 -24.77 1.81
N LEU A 211 -5.81 -23.88 2.06
CA LEU A 211 -5.55 -22.63 2.80
C LEU A 211 -5.15 -22.94 4.25
N ARG A 212 -5.83 -23.88 4.90
CA ARG A 212 -5.46 -24.32 6.27
C ARG A 212 -4.05 -24.89 6.32
N ARG A 213 -3.68 -25.75 5.35
CA ARG A 213 -2.33 -26.34 5.30
C ARG A 213 -1.25 -25.29 5.17
N VAL A 214 -1.46 -24.32 4.28
CA VAL A 214 -0.48 -23.23 4.07
C VAL A 214 -0.26 -22.44 5.35
N LEU A 215 -1.35 -22.02 6.02
CA LEU A 215 -1.24 -21.22 7.23
C LEU A 215 -0.55 -22.01 8.35
N LYS A 216 -0.84 -23.29 8.47
CA LYS A 216 -0.20 -24.18 9.43
C LYS A 216 1.29 -24.36 9.12
N ASP A 217 1.63 -24.63 7.88
CA ASP A 217 3.02 -24.88 7.46
C ASP A 217 3.90 -23.63 7.63
N LEU A 218 3.32 -22.45 7.46
CA LEU A 218 4.01 -21.17 7.66
C LEU A 218 4.02 -20.72 9.13
N GLY A 219 3.36 -21.46 10.02
CA GLY A 219 3.32 -21.15 11.46
C GLY A 219 2.52 -19.90 11.79
N ILE A 220 1.52 -19.58 10.99
CA ILE A 220 0.70 -18.37 11.18
C ILE A 220 -0.48 -18.69 12.10
N GLU A 221 -0.62 -17.90 13.15
CA GLU A 221 -1.79 -17.96 14.02
C GLU A 221 -2.99 -17.32 13.31
N TYR A 222 -4.12 -17.99 13.30
CA TYR A 222 -5.35 -17.49 12.70
C TYR A 222 -6.58 -18.05 13.40
N THR A 223 -7.70 -17.38 13.21
CA THR A 223 -9.02 -17.86 13.62
C THR A 223 -9.84 -18.21 12.40
N GLU A 224 -10.72 -19.18 12.52
CA GLU A 224 -11.66 -19.55 11.46
C GLU A 224 -13.04 -18.96 11.77
N GLU A 225 -13.68 -18.37 10.75
CA GLU A 225 -15.05 -17.88 10.83
C GLU A 225 -15.90 -18.63 9.81
N ILE A 226 -16.79 -19.50 10.30
CA ILE A 226 -17.69 -20.30 9.48
C ILE A 226 -18.88 -19.45 9.05
N GLY A 227 -19.21 -19.50 7.75
CA GLY A 227 -20.33 -18.75 7.20
C GLY A 227 -20.00 -17.32 6.80
N GLU A 228 -18.76 -16.89 6.98
CA GLU A 228 -18.32 -15.51 6.66
C GLU A 228 -17.60 -15.39 5.30
N ALA A 229 -17.35 -16.51 4.61
CA ALA A 229 -16.78 -16.46 3.28
C ALA A 229 -17.75 -15.81 2.27
N ALA A 230 -17.20 -15.25 1.19
CA ALA A 230 -17.98 -14.85 0.06
C ALA A 230 -18.63 -16.10 -0.60
N PHE A 231 -19.73 -15.90 -1.35
CA PHE A 231 -20.42 -17.02 -2.00
C PHE A 231 -19.51 -17.77 -3.00
N TYR A 232 -18.46 -17.14 -3.49
CA TYR A 232 -17.60 -17.62 -4.56
C TYR A 232 -16.26 -18.21 -4.11
N GLY A 233 -15.96 -18.19 -2.81
CA GLY A 233 -14.73 -18.79 -2.30
C GLY A 233 -14.34 -18.34 -0.90
N PRO A 234 -13.44 -19.07 -0.24
CA PRO A 234 -12.88 -18.70 1.05
C PRO A 234 -11.89 -17.55 0.92
N LYS A 235 -11.63 -16.86 2.05
CA LYS A 235 -10.69 -15.75 2.07
C LYS A 235 -9.89 -15.67 3.36
N LEU A 236 -8.67 -15.17 3.24
CA LEU A 236 -7.84 -14.76 4.36
C LEU A 236 -7.84 -13.24 4.44
N ASP A 237 -8.18 -12.70 5.61
CA ASP A 237 -8.03 -11.29 5.93
C ASP A 237 -7.00 -11.10 7.03
N VAL A 238 -6.14 -10.08 6.89
CA VAL A 238 -5.24 -9.65 7.96
C VAL A 238 -5.74 -8.30 8.45
N ASN A 239 -6.19 -8.26 9.68
CA ASN A 239 -6.84 -7.11 10.29
C ASN A 239 -5.89 -6.40 11.25
N VAL A 240 -5.94 -5.08 11.23
CA VAL A 240 -5.17 -4.20 12.11
C VAL A 240 -6.10 -3.21 12.78
N LYS A 241 -5.64 -2.66 13.91
CA LYS A 241 -6.43 -1.70 14.68
C LYS A 241 -5.83 -0.30 14.54
N PRO A 242 -6.61 0.70 14.09
CA PRO A 242 -6.13 2.07 14.02
C PRO A 242 -5.99 2.70 15.40
N ALA A 243 -5.34 3.85 15.48
CA ALA A 243 -5.24 4.64 16.70
C ALA A 243 -6.63 5.04 17.24
N VAL A 244 -7.53 5.38 16.32
CA VAL A 244 -8.91 5.79 16.60
C VAL A 244 -9.86 5.00 15.71
N GLY A 245 -10.85 4.36 16.29
CA GLY A 245 -11.89 3.64 15.55
C GLY A 245 -11.76 2.13 15.61
N ASN A 246 -12.49 1.47 14.72
CA ASN A 246 -12.61 0.01 14.69
C ASN A 246 -11.53 -0.65 13.85
N GLU A 247 -11.26 -1.92 14.16
CA GLU A 247 -10.41 -2.79 13.36
C GLU A 247 -10.82 -2.76 11.88
N TYR A 248 -9.84 -2.81 10.99
CA TYR A 248 -10.07 -2.90 9.54
C TYR A 248 -9.09 -3.85 8.88
N THR A 249 -9.44 -4.33 7.68
CA THR A 249 -8.59 -5.22 6.89
C THR A 249 -7.49 -4.43 6.20
N LEU A 250 -6.24 -4.85 6.40
CA LEU A 250 -5.08 -4.27 5.72
C LEU A 250 -4.71 -5.09 4.49
N SER A 251 -4.53 -6.40 4.66
CA SER A 251 -4.16 -7.30 3.57
C SER A 251 -5.20 -8.39 3.41
N THR A 252 -5.38 -8.87 2.19
CA THR A 252 -6.38 -9.92 1.93
C THR A 252 -5.93 -10.83 0.77
N CYS A 253 -6.35 -12.08 0.83
CA CYS A 253 -6.28 -13.01 -0.29
C CYS A 253 -7.57 -13.82 -0.36
N GLN A 254 -8.25 -13.75 -1.49
CA GLN A 254 -9.57 -14.31 -1.68
C GLN A 254 -9.59 -15.25 -2.88
N LEU A 255 -10.09 -16.47 -2.69
CA LEU A 255 -10.31 -17.40 -3.79
C LEU A 255 -11.65 -17.13 -4.45
N ASP A 256 -11.70 -17.34 -5.76
CA ASP A 256 -12.89 -17.10 -6.55
C ASP A 256 -13.06 -18.20 -7.60
N PHE A 257 -14.12 -19.00 -7.45
CA PHE A 257 -14.49 -20.09 -8.37
C PHE A 257 -15.56 -19.65 -9.39
N CYS A 258 -16.13 -18.47 -9.23
CA CYS A 258 -17.34 -18.07 -9.95
C CYS A 258 -17.09 -17.02 -11.02
N LEU A 259 -16.35 -15.96 -10.71
CA LEU A 259 -16.12 -14.84 -11.62
C LEU A 259 -15.49 -15.28 -12.95
N PRO A 260 -14.46 -16.15 -12.96
CA PRO A 260 -13.90 -16.62 -14.22
C PRO A 260 -14.92 -17.28 -15.15
N ALA A 261 -15.86 -18.06 -14.61
CA ALA A 261 -16.91 -18.69 -15.39
C ALA A 261 -17.90 -17.66 -15.97
N LYS A 262 -18.21 -16.60 -15.23
CA LYS A 262 -19.09 -15.52 -15.68
C LYS A 262 -18.52 -14.77 -16.89
N PHE A 263 -17.20 -14.68 -16.98
CA PHE A 263 -16.49 -14.09 -18.11
C PHE A 263 -16.08 -15.10 -19.17
N ASN A 264 -16.50 -16.36 -19.03
CA ASN A 264 -16.14 -17.47 -19.94
C ASN A 264 -14.64 -17.63 -20.13
N LEU A 265 -13.87 -17.42 -19.07
CA LEU A 265 -12.41 -17.59 -19.10
C LEU A 265 -12.06 -19.08 -19.16
N THR A 266 -11.09 -19.43 -19.99
CA THR A 266 -10.67 -20.82 -20.17
C THR A 266 -9.15 -20.92 -20.30
N TYR A 267 -8.66 -22.15 -20.07
CA TYR A 267 -7.34 -22.59 -20.49
C TYR A 267 -7.46 -24.01 -21.06
N VAL A 268 -6.58 -24.36 -21.97
CA VAL A 268 -6.51 -25.72 -22.51
C VAL A 268 -5.67 -26.58 -21.59
N ASP A 269 -6.27 -27.62 -21.02
CA ASP A 269 -5.58 -28.53 -20.11
C ASP A 269 -4.82 -29.63 -20.87
N LYS A 270 -4.09 -30.46 -20.12
CA LYS A 270 -3.24 -31.53 -20.66
C LYS A 270 -3.98 -32.49 -21.58
N ASP A 271 -5.26 -32.75 -21.30
CA ASP A 271 -6.10 -33.63 -22.09
C ASP A 271 -6.73 -32.94 -23.34
N GLY A 272 -6.38 -31.69 -23.60
CA GLY A 272 -6.91 -30.89 -24.71
C GLY A 272 -8.27 -30.28 -24.44
N SER A 273 -8.89 -30.53 -23.30
CA SER A 273 -10.17 -29.93 -22.94
C SER A 273 -9.98 -28.49 -22.42
N LYS A 274 -11.02 -27.68 -22.59
CA LYS A 274 -11.09 -26.35 -22.04
C LYS A 274 -11.61 -26.40 -20.61
N LYS A 275 -10.89 -25.79 -19.68
CA LYS A 275 -11.26 -25.71 -18.27
C LYS A 275 -11.27 -24.26 -17.81
N THR A 276 -12.07 -23.98 -16.78
CA THR A 276 -12.14 -22.64 -16.17
C THR A 276 -11.03 -22.49 -15.12
N PRO A 277 -10.24 -21.41 -15.19
CA PRO A 277 -9.24 -21.17 -14.13
C PRO A 277 -9.91 -20.73 -12.83
N VAL A 278 -9.17 -20.88 -11.74
CA VAL A 278 -9.51 -20.26 -10.44
C VAL A 278 -8.76 -18.94 -10.36
N VAL A 279 -9.35 -17.96 -9.71
CA VAL A 279 -8.70 -16.66 -9.51
C VAL A 279 -8.44 -16.42 -8.02
N LEU A 280 -7.23 -15.97 -7.70
CA LEU A 280 -6.92 -15.41 -6.40
C LEU A 280 -6.94 -13.88 -6.53
N HIS A 281 -7.81 -13.24 -5.76
CA HIS A 281 -7.82 -11.78 -5.60
C HIS A 281 -6.98 -11.45 -4.38
N ARG A 282 -5.99 -10.60 -4.51
CA ARG A 282 -5.18 -10.24 -3.35
C ARG A 282 -4.81 -8.76 -3.34
N ALA A 283 -4.70 -8.19 -2.15
CA ALA A 283 -4.17 -6.87 -1.90
C ALA A 283 -3.16 -7.00 -0.75
N ILE A 284 -1.90 -6.69 -1.02
CA ILE A 284 -0.83 -6.84 0.00
C ILE A 284 -0.81 -5.63 0.93
N LEU A 285 -0.68 -4.43 0.37
CA LEU A 285 -0.75 -3.19 1.14
C LEU A 285 -2.21 -2.78 1.44
N GLY A 286 -3.18 -3.50 0.90
CA GLY A 286 -4.54 -3.05 0.86
C GLY A 286 -4.65 -1.91 -0.15
N SER A 287 -5.20 -0.75 0.24
CA SER A 287 -5.00 0.46 -0.52
C SER A 287 -3.72 1.15 -0.03
N LEU A 288 -3.02 1.84 -0.92
CA LEU A 288 -1.86 2.65 -0.53
C LEU A 288 -2.27 3.75 0.44
N ASP A 289 -3.47 4.30 0.25
CA ASP A 289 -4.09 5.29 1.13
C ASP A 289 -4.18 4.77 2.57
N ARG A 290 -4.82 3.63 2.74
CA ARG A 290 -5.03 3.01 4.06
C ARG A 290 -3.73 2.53 4.69
N PHE A 291 -2.84 1.96 3.89
CA PHE A 291 -1.53 1.53 4.35
C PHE A 291 -0.71 2.72 4.86
N MET A 292 -0.73 3.84 4.12
CA MET A 292 -0.06 5.06 4.56
C MET A 292 -0.65 5.57 5.87
N ALA A 293 -1.98 5.60 6.00
CA ALA A 293 -2.63 5.96 7.27
C ALA A 293 -2.13 5.08 8.42
N TYR A 294 -2.08 3.78 8.19
CA TYR A 294 -1.65 2.81 9.20
C TYR A 294 -0.21 3.05 9.65
N ILE A 295 0.74 3.17 8.72
CA ILE A 295 2.14 3.36 9.09
C ILE A 295 2.40 4.73 9.72
N LEU A 296 1.68 5.77 9.33
CA LEU A 296 1.75 7.07 9.98
C LEU A 296 1.31 6.98 11.44
N GLU A 297 0.25 6.25 11.72
CA GLU A 297 -0.25 6.06 13.09
C GLU A 297 0.67 5.20 13.92
N GLU A 298 1.18 4.10 13.37
CA GLU A 298 2.11 3.21 14.09
C GLU A 298 3.45 3.87 14.41
N THR A 299 3.95 4.71 13.52
CA THR A 299 5.23 5.40 13.68
C THR A 299 5.11 6.79 14.30
N LYS A 300 3.88 7.26 14.55
CA LYS A 300 3.62 8.66 14.97
C LYS A 300 4.22 9.67 13.97
N GLY A 301 4.27 9.32 12.70
CA GLY A 301 4.88 10.12 11.63
C GLY A 301 6.38 9.96 11.47
N ASN A 302 7.04 9.22 12.35
CA ASN A 302 8.48 8.92 12.23
C ASN A 302 8.68 7.76 11.25
N LEU A 303 8.44 8.02 9.99
CA LEU A 303 8.55 7.02 8.93
C LEU A 303 9.99 6.47 8.83
N PRO A 304 10.16 5.22 8.37
CA PRO A 304 11.49 4.72 8.01
C PRO A 304 12.20 5.70 7.08
N LEU A 305 13.52 5.80 7.22
CA LEU A 305 14.32 6.78 6.45
C LEU A 305 14.03 6.72 4.94
N TRP A 306 13.96 5.52 4.38
CA TRP A 306 13.74 5.34 2.93
C TRP A 306 12.37 5.86 2.46
N LEU A 307 11.38 5.97 3.36
CA LEU A 307 10.05 6.52 3.09
C LEU A 307 9.92 8.01 3.41
N ALA A 308 10.78 8.54 4.28
CA ALA A 308 10.65 9.92 4.75
C ALA A 308 10.65 10.90 3.57
N PRO A 309 9.68 11.81 3.47
CA PRO A 309 9.60 12.75 2.35
C PRO A 309 10.78 13.70 2.30
N VAL A 310 11.26 14.13 3.47
CA VAL A 310 12.53 14.84 3.64
C VAL A 310 13.40 13.99 4.54
N GLN A 311 14.54 13.54 4.04
CA GLN A 311 15.40 12.60 4.77
C GLN A 311 16.44 13.32 5.61
N ALA A 312 16.91 14.46 5.16
CA ALA A 312 17.84 15.30 5.89
C ALA A 312 17.49 16.77 5.66
N LYS A 313 17.59 17.57 6.72
CA LYS A 313 17.41 19.02 6.64
C LYS A 313 18.63 19.72 7.17
N ILE A 314 19.21 20.59 6.35
CA ILE A 314 20.40 21.36 6.70
C ILE A 314 19.96 22.67 7.33
N LEU A 315 20.47 22.93 8.53
CA LEU A 315 20.13 24.09 9.32
C LEU A 315 21.43 24.86 9.65
N PRO A 316 21.81 25.86 8.81
CA PRO A 316 22.98 26.67 9.14
C PRO A 316 22.73 27.48 10.43
N VAL A 317 23.74 27.56 11.28
CA VAL A 317 23.67 28.31 12.54
C VAL A 317 23.39 29.78 12.24
N LYS A 318 24.02 30.31 11.18
CA LYS A 318 23.84 31.68 10.71
C LYS A 318 23.40 31.65 9.26
N THR A 319 22.46 32.49 8.88
CA THR A 319 21.89 32.54 7.53
C THR A 319 22.38 33.74 6.70
N ASP A 320 23.23 34.59 7.30
CA ASP A 320 23.85 35.79 6.70
C ASP A 320 25.36 35.64 6.44
N ASP A 321 25.92 34.47 6.64
CA ASP A 321 27.34 34.16 6.42
C ASP A 321 27.51 33.46 5.08
N GLU A 322 28.01 34.18 4.09
CA GLU A 322 28.17 33.66 2.70
C GLU A 322 29.07 32.45 2.59
N GLU A 323 30.15 32.40 3.36
CA GLU A 323 31.10 31.27 3.37
C GLU A 323 30.43 30.01 3.95
N LEU A 324 29.68 30.21 5.03
CA LEU A 324 28.93 29.10 5.64
C LEU A 324 27.84 28.59 4.70
N LEU A 325 27.10 29.47 4.03
CA LEU A 325 26.08 29.08 3.07
C LEU A 325 26.67 28.34 1.86
N ALA A 326 27.88 28.73 1.42
CA ALA A 326 28.59 28.02 0.36
C ALA A 326 28.89 26.58 0.80
N TYR A 327 29.29 26.36 2.05
CA TYR A 327 29.48 25.02 2.59
C TYR A 327 28.17 24.25 2.69
N VAL A 328 27.10 24.88 3.13
CA VAL A 328 25.77 24.28 3.17
C VAL A 328 25.35 23.78 1.77
N HIS A 329 25.58 24.58 0.74
CA HIS A 329 25.25 24.22 -0.64
C HIS A 329 26.11 23.05 -1.14
N GLU A 330 27.39 23.01 -0.75
CA GLU A 330 28.28 21.89 -1.04
C GLU A 330 27.74 20.59 -0.45
N ILE A 331 27.32 20.60 0.82
CA ILE A 331 26.73 19.43 1.47
C ILE A 331 25.38 19.05 0.83
N TYR A 332 24.55 20.03 0.54
CA TYR A 332 23.29 19.80 -0.18
C TYR A 332 23.54 19.05 -1.49
N ASP A 333 24.48 19.54 -2.30
CA ASP A 333 24.79 18.93 -3.60
C ASP A 333 25.34 17.51 -3.46
N MET A 334 26.17 17.25 -2.43
CA MET A 334 26.68 15.90 -2.17
C MET A 334 25.55 14.91 -1.86
N LEU A 335 24.58 15.32 -1.06
CA LEU A 335 23.44 14.48 -0.69
C LEU A 335 22.47 14.31 -1.87
N ASP A 336 22.18 15.40 -2.55
CA ASP A 336 21.29 15.39 -3.70
C ASP A 336 21.82 14.49 -4.85
N ALA A 337 23.12 14.52 -5.08
CA ALA A 337 23.79 13.70 -6.10
C ALA A 337 23.60 12.20 -5.84
N GLU A 338 23.44 11.80 -4.60
CA GLU A 338 23.17 10.40 -4.21
C GLU A 338 21.68 10.06 -4.19
N GLY A 339 20.81 10.99 -4.63
CA GLY A 339 19.38 10.79 -4.63
C GLY A 339 18.71 10.91 -3.25
N ILE A 340 19.42 11.46 -2.28
CA ILE A 340 18.88 11.69 -0.92
C ILE A 340 17.96 12.92 -0.98
N ARG A 341 16.78 12.81 -0.40
CA ARG A 341 15.83 13.93 -0.33
C ARG A 341 16.25 14.86 0.79
N VAL A 342 16.94 15.92 0.41
CA VAL A 342 17.54 16.92 1.30
C VAL A 342 16.89 18.28 1.08
N GLU A 343 16.69 19.00 2.17
CA GLU A 343 16.29 20.42 2.15
C GLU A 343 17.27 21.22 2.97
N SER A 344 17.38 22.52 2.72
CA SER A 344 18.09 23.46 3.58
C SER A 344 17.14 24.58 4.00
N ASP A 345 17.23 24.99 5.26
CA ASP A 345 16.46 26.10 5.79
C ASP A 345 17.39 27.28 6.07
N GLU A 346 17.45 28.19 5.09
CA GLU A 346 18.33 29.35 5.11
C GLU A 346 17.56 30.64 5.42
N ARG A 347 16.33 30.53 5.95
CA ARG A 347 15.51 31.68 6.29
C ARG A 347 16.14 32.47 7.44
N ALA A 348 15.96 33.78 7.42
CA ALA A 348 16.41 34.68 8.47
C ALA A 348 15.57 34.52 9.75
N GLU A 349 15.56 33.31 10.31
CA GLU A 349 14.84 32.93 11.51
C GLU A 349 15.81 32.32 12.52
N LYS A 350 15.46 32.37 13.79
CA LYS A 350 16.26 31.75 14.85
C LYS A 350 16.44 30.27 14.60
N LEU A 351 17.62 29.74 14.90
CA LEU A 351 17.92 28.30 14.77
C LEU A 351 16.91 27.45 15.56
N SER A 352 16.56 27.86 16.77
CA SER A 352 15.60 27.14 17.60
C SER A 352 14.22 27.01 16.94
N TYR A 353 13.78 28.05 16.25
CA TYR A 353 12.51 28.03 15.51
C TYR A 353 12.57 27.09 14.32
N ARG A 354 13.66 27.15 13.55
CA ARG A 354 13.85 26.30 12.38
C ARG A 354 14.00 24.81 12.77
N LEU A 355 14.68 24.53 13.87
CA LEU A 355 14.77 23.18 14.44
C LEU A 355 13.39 22.66 14.84
N ARG A 356 12.60 23.49 15.50
CA ARG A 356 11.24 23.12 15.95
C ARG A 356 10.35 22.76 14.77
N GLU A 357 10.37 23.56 13.70
CA GLU A 357 9.58 23.27 12.51
C GLU A 357 10.01 21.94 11.85
N ALA A 358 11.30 21.71 11.75
CA ALA A 358 11.84 20.46 11.20
C ALA A 358 11.41 19.25 12.03
N GLN A 359 11.33 19.40 13.35
CA GLN A 359 10.86 18.33 14.23
C GLN A 359 9.35 18.08 14.08
N ILE A 360 8.55 19.13 13.90
CA ILE A 360 7.12 18.97 13.63
C ILE A 360 6.88 18.20 12.33
N GLN A 361 7.72 18.43 11.33
CA GLN A 361 7.69 17.73 10.06
C GLN A 361 8.33 16.34 10.11
N LYS A 362 8.80 15.90 11.27
CA LYS A 362 9.36 14.55 11.49
C LYS A 362 10.55 14.24 10.59
N VAL A 363 11.38 15.23 10.29
CA VAL A 363 12.60 15.02 9.51
C VAL A 363 13.59 14.13 10.31
N PRO A 364 14.03 12.99 9.76
CA PRO A 364 14.88 12.05 10.51
C PRO A 364 16.24 12.61 10.92
N TYR A 365 16.92 13.29 10.01
CA TYR A 365 18.26 13.83 10.23
C TYR A 365 18.26 15.35 10.15
N LEU A 366 18.65 15.99 11.23
CA LEU A 366 18.80 17.44 11.33
C LEU A 366 20.28 17.78 11.34
N LEU A 367 20.76 18.41 10.27
CA LEU A 367 22.17 18.74 10.09
C LEU A 367 22.40 20.19 10.51
N VAL A 368 22.97 20.41 11.71
CA VAL A 368 23.25 21.74 12.21
C VAL A 368 24.71 22.07 11.87
N LEU A 369 24.92 23.02 10.98
CA LEU A 369 26.22 23.36 10.44
C LEU A 369 26.61 24.78 10.83
N GLY A 370 27.79 24.89 11.39
CA GLY A 370 28.44 26.15 11.74
C GLY A 370 29.87 26.23 11.21
N ASN A 371 30.65 27.20 11.70
CA ASN A 371 32.02 27.40 11.23
C ASN A 371 32.95 26.21 11.54
N ASN A 372 32.73 25.51 12.64
CA ASN A 372 33.55 24.33 12.98
C ASN A 372 33.39 23.24 11.90
N GLU A 373 32.16 22.94 11.51
CA GLU A 373 31.87 21.94 10.48
C GLU A 373 32.44 22.37 9.14
N LYS A 374 32.30 23.64 8.77
CA LYS A 374 32.87 24.20 7.56
C LYS A 374 34.41 24.06 7.53
N ASN A 375 35.08 24.42 8.63
CA ASN A 375 36.52 24.40 8.71
C ASN A 375 37.09 22.98 8.70
N GLU A 376 36.43 22.05 9.37
CA GLU A 376 36.87 20.66 9.51
C GLU A 376 36.28 19.71 8.47
N LYS A 377 35.42 20.19 7.59
CA LYS A 377 34.71 19.39 6.59
C LYS A 377 33.96 18.23 7.23
N THR A 378 33.17 18.53 8.26
CA THR A 378 32.36 17.59 9.01
C THR A 378 30.89 17.96 8.94
N ILE A 379 30.02 17.01 9.34
CA ILE A 379 28.59 17.19 9.53
C ILE A 379 28.26 16.85 10.96
N SER A 380 27.61 17.81 11.66
CA SER A 380 27.05 17.59 12.98
C SER A 380 25.55 17.38 12.84
N TYR A 381 25.04 16.23 13.27
CA TYR A 381 23.63 15.89 13.10
C TYR A 381 22.98 15.43 14.41
N ARG A 382 21.67 15.63 14.46
CA ARG A 382 20.78 15.04 15.48
C ARG A 382 19.73 14.21 14.78
N LEU A 383 19.35 13.11 15.41
CA LEU A 383 18.18 12.35 15.00
C LEU A 383 16.92 13.01 15.54
N HIS A 384 15.79 12.84 14.84
CA HIS A 384 14.50 13.33 15.31
C HIS A 384 14.23 12.85 16.74
N GLY A 385 13.86 13.78 17.62
CA GLY A 385 13.56 13.48 19.04
C GLY A 385 14.77 13.26 19.93
N ALA A 386 16.00 13.24 19.40
CA ALA A 386 17.21 13.06 20.17
C ALA A 386 17.85 14.40 20.54
N GLN A 387 18.47 14.44 21.71
CA GLN A 387 19.26 15.60 22.17
C GLN A 387 20.73 15.47 21.77
N LYS A 388 21.21 14.25 21.55
CA LYS A 388 22.58 13.96 21.22
C LYS A 388 22.94 14.48 19.83
N THR A 389 24.10 15.21 19.77
CA THR A 389 24.72 15.63 18.52
C THR A 389 25.88 14.72 18.19
N THR A 390 25.95 14.21 16.98
CA THR A 390 27.06 13.39 16.48
C THR A 390 27.77 14.15 15.37
N THR A 391 29.10 14.20 15.40
CA THR A 391 29.89 14.86 14.37
C THR A 391 30.73 13.82 13.64
N VAL A 392 30.64 13.79 12.33
CA VAL A 392 31.36 12.83 11.48
C VAL A 392 31.87 13.53 10.21
N PRO A 393 32.93 13.00 9.56
CA PRO A 393 33.35 13.52 8.25
C PRO A 393 32.20 13.46 7.23
N CYS A 394 32.17 14.44 6.35
CA CYS A 394 31.10 14.53 5.32
C CYS A 394 30.93 13.23 4.54
N LYS A 395 32.02 12.64 4.08
CA LYS A 395 32.02 11.41 3.30
C LYS A 395 31.36 10.26 4.08
N ASP A 396 31.67 10.11 5.35
CA ASP A 396 31.16 9.06 6.21
C ASP A 396 29.65 9.21 6.41
N PHE A 397 29.18 10.44 6.56
CA PHE A 397 27.75 10.71 6.70
C PHE A 397 26.99 10.32 5.41
N VAL A 398 27.51 10.71 4.25
CA VAL A 398 26.88 10.37 2.96
C VAL A 398 26.81 8.86 2.78
N GLU A 399 27.91 8.15 3.04
CA GLU A 399 27.96 6.68 2.94
C GLU A 399 26.95 6.02 3.88
N LYS A 400 26.84 6.51 5.11
CA LYS A 400 25.89 6.04 6.11
C LYS A 400 24.44 6.19 5.62
N MET A 401 24.10 7.36 5.10
CA MET A 401 22.75 7.64 4.59
C MET A 401 22.41 6.73 3.39
N VAL A 402 23.32 6.62 2.44
CA VAL A 402 23.14 5.77 1.25
C VAL A 402 22.89 4.32 1.68
N GLU A 403 23.67 3.79 2.60
CA GLU A 403 23.53 2.41 3.09
C GLU A 403 22.20 2.21 3.82
N ALA A 404 21.83 3.13 4.70
CA ALA A 404 20.58 3.05 5.45
C ALA A 404 19.34 3.08 4.53
N ILE A 405 19.38 3.88 3.48
CA ILE A 405 18.29 3.97 2.49
C ILE A 405 18.23 2.69 1.64
N LYS A 406 19.38 2.25 1.16
CA LYS A 406 19.49 1.05 0.30
C LYS A 406 19.00 -0.21 1.01
N THR A 407 19.36 -0.38 2.25
CA THR A 407 19.01 -1.56 3.06
C THR A 407 17.65 -1.41 3.75
N LYS A 408 16.96 -0.29 3.58
CA LYS A 408 15.67 0.02 4.21
C LYS A 408 15.72 -0.17 5.73
N LYS A 409 16.75 0.37 6.32
CA LYS A 409 16.99 0.26 7.77
C LYS A 409 15.85 0.92 8.54
N LEU A 410 15.31 0.21 9.54
CA LEU A 410 14.22 0.72 10.37
C LEU A 410 14.71 1.63 11.49
N ASP A 411 15.79 1.23 12.14
CA ASP A 411 16.36 2.00 13.24
C ASP A 411 17.47 2.92 12.76
N LEU A 412 17.43 4.17 13.20
CA LEU A 412 18.47 5.15 12.93
C LEU A 412 19.41 5.17 14.15
N ASP A 413 20.61 4.66 13.98
CA ASP A 413 21.69 4.66 15.02
C ASP A 413 21.25 4.26 16.43
#